data_d7f7c6c05b9c376d0dbef21e1ecc192a
#
_entry.id   d7f7c6c05b9c376d0dbef21e1ecc192a
#
_cell.length_a   1.000
_cell.length_b   1.000
_cell.length_c   1.000
_cell.angle_alpha   90.00
_cell.angle_beta   90.00
_cell.angle_gamma   90.00
#
_symmetry.space_group_name_H-M   'P 1'
#
loop_
_entity.id
_entity.type
_entity.pdbx_description
1 polymer ?
#
loop_
_entity_poly.entity_id
_entity_poly.type
_entity_poly.pdbx_seq_one_letter_code
_entity_poly.pdbx_strand_id
1 'polypeptide(L)'
;MKQLKLSRLFSLLLALTLALTPCLAGLAEEGNESQNSMDIVLMSGTEDGAGEGTGEGGSGADGGDQPTNVPVTGVTVTPNAITMWVGESDVSFTVDVQPANASNKNFTATSSAATTASVSGSTIHASAPGSATITVKTADGGHTATVQVTVKQKVGEISLSAGKTTLKVGESTKVTASISPENATDKGITFTSSAATVATVDADGNVMATGAGSATITATAKDGKGASSSITLKVEEMAAGVTLEPNSLNLKENETAQLSASAAYHCEPEHQVFF
;
A
#
# COMPACT_ATOMS: atom_id res chain seq x y z
N MET A 1 12.74 -58.20 6.76
CA MET A 1 11.66 -58.20 7.74
C MET A 1 11.87 -57.13 8.79
N LYS A 2 11.13 -56.07 8.74
CA LYS A 2 10.50 -55.30 9.83
C LYS A 2 10.02 -53.98 9.27
N GLN A 3 8.74 -53.96 8.92
CA GLN A 3 7.95 -52.75 8.71
C GLN A 3 7.87 -52.04 10.07
N LEU A 4 8.42 -50.81 10.18
CA LEU A 4 8.18 -49.97 11.34
C LEU A 4 7.19 -48.89 10.98
N LYS A 5 6.08 -48.94 11.67
CA LYS A 5 4.85 -48.15 11.58
C LYS A 5 5.07 -46.61 11.54
N LEU A 6 4.65 -46.02 10.44
CA LEU A 6 4.48 -44.61 10.22
C LEU A 6 3.07 -44.17 10.65
N SER A 7 2.72 -44.26 11.93
CA SER A 7 1.37 -43.92 12.38
C SER A 7 1.28 -43.16 13.71
N ARG A 8 2.31 -42.40 14.09
CA ARG A 8 2.27 -41.61 15.33
C ARG A 8 2.71 -40.14 15.20
N LEU A 9 2.74 -39.56 14.01
CA LEU A 9 3.08 -38.14 13.82
C LEU A 9 1.92 -37.27 13.31
N PHE A 10 0.70 -37.78 13.22
CA PHE A 10 -0.46 -37.01 12.75
C PHE A 10 -1.45 -36.62 13.86
N SER A 11 -1.13 -36.83 15.13
CA SER A 11 -2.06 -36.58 16.22
C SER A 11 -1.73 -35.47 17.18
N LEU A 12 -0.79 -34.57 16.81
CA LEU A 12 -0.40 -33.43 17.68
C LEU A 12 -0.57 -32.05 17.03
N LEU A 13 -1.29 -31.94 15.93
CA LEU A 13 -1.55 -30.66 15.27
C LEU A 13 -3.03 -30.28 15.15
N LEU A 14 -3.91 -30.90 15.96
CA LEU A 14 -5.36 -30.62 15.95
C LEU A 14 -5.92 -30.26 17.33
N ALA A 15 -5.11 -29.69 18.22
CA ALA A 15 -5.57 -29.33 19.56
C ALA A 15 -5.17 -27.91 20.00
N LEU A 16 -5.04 -26.93 19.06
CA LEU A 16 -4.77 -25.57 19.45
C LEU A 16 -5.58 -24.53 18.65
N THR A 17 -6.84 -24.84 18.33
CA THR A 17 -7.76 -23.86 17.77
C THR A 17 -9.15 -23.98 18.39
N LEU A 18 -9.24 -23.99 19.73
CA LEU A 18 -10.54 -23.85 20.39
C LEU A 18 -10.38 -23.29 21.80
N ALA A 19 -9.96 -22.03 21.92
CA ALA A 19 -10.18 -21.25 23.14
C ALA A 19 -9.85 -19.78 22.88
N LEU A 20 -10.76 -19.02 22.25
CA LEU A 20 -10.90 -17.56 22.47
C LEU A 20 -12.21 -17.07 21.87
N THR A 21 -13.30 -17.41 22.46
CA THR A 21 -14.48 -16.58 22.64
C THR A 21 -15.01 -16.92 24.02
N PRO A 22 -15.10 -15.97 24.94
CA PRO A 22 -16.33 -15.23 25.09
C PRO A 22 -16.07 -13.81 25.63
N CYS A 23 -16.89 -12.93 25.34
CA CYS A 23 -17.44 -11.93 26.21
C CYS A 23 -17.88 -10.73 25.38
N LEU A 24 -19.06 -10.83 24.85
CA LEU A 24 -19.88 -9.65 24.64
C LEU A 24 -21.33 -10.02 24.90
N ALA A 25 -21.67 -10.01 26.18
CA ALA A 25 -23.05 -9.94 26.64
C ALA A 25 -23.17 -8.71 27.54
N GLY A 26 -24.08 -7.81 27.18
CA GLY A 26 -24.64 -6.85 28.11
C GLY A 26 -24.13 -5.43 27.96
N LEU A 27 -24.85 -4.63 27.20
CA LEU A 27 -25.42 -3.34 27.62
C LEU A 27 -26.42 -2.97 26.53
N ALA A 28 -27.66 -3.26 26.86
CA ALA A 28 -28.86 -2.71 26.21
C ALA A 28 -29.17 -1.36 26.87
N GLU A 29 -29.89 -0.53 26.07
CA GLU A 29 -30.67 0.66 26.51
C GLU A 29 -29.84 1.91 26.82
N GLU A 30 -30.03 2.99 26.08
CA GLU A 30 -31.23 3.82 26.11
C GLU A 30 -31.41 4.60 24.81
N GLY A 31 -32.66 4.64 24.38
CA GLY A 31 -33.14 5.39 23.26
C GLY A 31 -33.09 6.90 23.48
N ASN A 32 -32.87 7.62 22.42
CA ASN A 32 -33.37 8.97 22.26
C ASN A 32 -33.85 9.12 20.82
N GLU A 33 -35.10 8.75 20.61
CA GLU A 33 -35.88 9.17 19.46
C GLU A 33 -36.15 10.67 19.59
N SER A 34 -35.40 11.47 18.86
CA SER A 34 -35.82 12.84 18.55
C SER A 34 -36.68 12.79 17.30
N GLN A 35 -37.94 12.54 17.51
CA GLN A 35 -39.01 12.80 16.53
C GLN A 35 -39.15 14.30 16.38
N ASN A 36 -38.60 14.83 15.28
CA ASN A 36 -38.93 16.18 14.84
C ASN A 36 -40.26 16.11 14.05
N SER A 37 -41.37 16.20 14.79
CA SER A 37 -42.72 16.36 14.28
C SER A 37 -42.82 17.72 13.61
N MET A 38 -42.98 17.76 12.31
CA MET A 38 -43.45 18.93 11.57
C MET A 38 -44.93 19.10 11.86
N ASP A 39 -45.29 20.00 12.79
CA ASP A 39 -46.65 20.48 12.93
C ASP A 39 -47.02 21.35 11.73
N ILE A 40 -47.81 20.75 10.85
CA ILE A 40 -48.54 21.50 9.82
C ILE A 40 -49.77 22.07 10.49
N VAL A 41 -49.75 23.37 10.81
CA VAL A 41 -50.95 24.10 11.24
C VAL A 41 -51.81 24.39 10.00
N LEU A 42 -52.85 23.60 9.81
CA LEU A 42 -53.94 23.90 8.90
C LEU A 42 -54.85 24.92 9.61
N MET A 43 -54.78 26.17 9.19
CA MET A 43 -55.79 27.18 9.54
C MET A 43 -57.03 26.93 8.67
N SER A 44 -58.02 26.34 9.29
CA SER A 44 -59.40 26.29 8.77
C SER A 44 -60.00 27.64 8.97
N GLY A 45 -60.34 28.35 7.91
CA GLY A 45 -61.12 29.58 7.94
C GLY A 45 -62.59 29.27 8.20
N THR A 46 -63.19 29.92 9.18
CA THR A 46 -64.59 30.07 9.24
C THR A 46 -64.92 31.54 8.96
N GLU A 47 -65.74 31.76 7.95
CA GLU A 47 -66.37 33.00 7.66
C GLU A 47 -67.43 33.35 8.75
N ASP A 48 -67.51 34.62 9.14
CA ASP A 48 -68.77 35.38 9.23
C ASP A 48 -68.49 36.71 9.88
N GLY A 49 -69.08 37.76 9.31
CA GLY A 49 -69.37 38.96 10.07
C GLY A 49 -69.07 40.29 9.39
N ALA A 50 -70.03 40.81 8.67
CA ALA A 50 -70.04 42.14 8.09
C ALA A 50 -69.88 43.26 9.16
N GLY A 51 -69.12 44.32 8.80
CA GLY A 51 -69.05 45.56 9.54
C GLY A 51 -68.45 46.68 8.71
N GLU A 52 -69.25 47.51 8.14
CA GLU A 52 -68.84 48.74 7.46
C GLU A 52 -68.19 49.72 8.46
N GLY A 53 -67.05 50.29 8.03
CA GLY A 53 -66.36 51.34 8.74
C GLY A 53 -65.42 52.12 7.82
N THR A 54 -65.88 53.26 7.31
CA THR A 54 -65.14 54.27 6.58
C THR A 54 -64.03 54.89 7.45
N GLY A 55 -62.80 54.99 6.93
CA GLY A 55 -61.68 55.70 7.59
C GLY A 55 -60.51 55.83 6.73
N GLU A 56 -60.23 57.04 6.27
CA GLU A 56 -59.16 57.47 5.41
C GLU A 56 -57.73 57.24 5.99
N GLY A 57 -56.76 57.01 5.12
CA GLY A 57 -55.42 57.61 5.17
C GLY A 57 -54.39 56.91 6.01
N GLY A 58 -53.47 56.25 5.33
CA GLY A 58 -52.19 55.82 5.91
C GLY A 58 -51.37 55.05 4.91
N SER A 59 -50.64 55.77 4.03
CA SER A 59 -49.59 55.12 3.22
C SER A 59 -48.46 54.66 4.14
N GLY A 60 -48.60 53.44 4.70
CA GLY A 60 -47.53 52.70 5.27
C GLY A 60 -47.03 51.76 4.20
N ALA A 61 -45.92 52.09 3.54
CA ALA A 61 -45.16 51.12 2.77
C ALA A 61 -44.64 50.10 3.77
N ASP A 62 -45.40 49.02 3.99
CA ASP A 62 -44.92 47.82 4.60
C ASP A 62 -43.96 47.15 3.56
N GLY A 63 -42.71 47.60 3.61
CA GLY A 63 -41.62 46.94 2.94
C GLY A 63 -41.40 45.61 3.62
N GLY A 64 -42.29 44.62 3.39
CA GLY A 64 -42.02 43.24 3.70
C GLY A 64 -40.70 42.87 3.10
N ASP A 65 -39.71 42.70 3.97
CA ASP A 65 -38.35 42.27 3.60
C ASP A 65 -38.48 40.85 3.01
N GLN A 66 -38.79 40.82 1.70
CA GLN A 66 -38.83 39.58 0.96
C GLN A 66 -37.40 39.05 1.00
N PRO A 67 -37.13 37.83 1.51
CA PRO A 67 -35.79 37.33 1.60
C PRO A 67 -35.13 37.39 0.20
N THR A 68 -34.18 38.31 0.05
CA THR A 68 -33.47 38.48 -1.22
C THR A 68 -32.71 37.21 -1.51
N ASN A 69 -33.15 36.45 -2.53
CA ASN A 69 -32.41 35.28 -3.00
C ASN A 69 -31.08 35.74 -3.57
N VAL A 70 -29.99 35.39 -2.90
CA VAL A 70 -28.61 35.66 -3.37
C VAL A 70 -28.16 34.48 -4.22
N PRO A 71 -28.03 34.66 -5.54
CA PRO A 71 -27.65 33.57 -6.43
C PRO A 71 -26.19 33.17 -6.24
N VAL A 72 -25.85 31.92 -6.60
CA VAL A 72 -24.48 31.44 -6.70
C VAL A 72 -23.81 32.05 -7.94
N THR A 73 -22.62 32.59 -7.78
CA THR A 73 -21.81 33.18 -8.87
C THR A 73 -20.57 32.35 -9.23
N GLY A 74 -20.22 31.34 -8.40
CA GLY A 74 -19.11 30.47 -8.66
C GLY A 74 -18.92 29.39 -7.61
N VAL A 75 -17.99 28.46 -7.89
CA VAL A 75 -17.56 27.42 -6.96
C VAL A 75 -16.08 27.12 -7.15
N THR A 76 -15.37 26.88 -6.05
CA THR A 76 -13.99 26.41 -6.05
C THR A 76 -13.84 25.18 -5.17
N VAL A 77 -12.78 24.39 -5.43
CA VAL A 77 -12.44 23.18 -4.66
C VAL A 77 -11.00 23.22 -4.22
N THR A 78 -10.72 22.74 -3.02
CA THR A 78 -9.37 22.71 -2.46
C THR A 78 -9.17 21.41 -1.66
N PRO A 79 -8.10 20.62 -1.98
CA PRO A 79 -7.19 20.78 -3.09
C PRO A 79 -7.83 20.44 -4.44
N ASN A 80 -7.29 20.94 -5.54
CA ASN A 80 -7.77 20.65 -6.89
C ASN A 80 -7.05 19.44 -7.54
N ALA A 81 -6.04 18.87 -6.85
CA ALA A 81 -5.35 17.66 -7.23
C ALA A 81 -5.04 16.80 -5.98
N ILE A 82 -5.31 15.50 -6.06
CA ILE A 82 -5.15 14.55 -4.96
C ILE A 82 -4.47 13.29 -5.51
N THR A 83 -3.46 12.78 -4.77
CA THR A 83 -2.88 11.47 -5.01
C THR A 83 -3.22 10.56 -3.84
N MET A 84 -3.78 9.39 -4.13
CA MET A 84 -4.21 8.37 -3.16
C MET A 84 -3.58 7.03 -3.49
N TRP A 85 -3.64 6.11 -2.54
CA TRP A 85 -3.25 4.71 -2.74
C TRP A 85 -4.45 3.81 -2.51
N VAL A 86 -4.54 2.73 -3.29
CA VAL A 86 -5.58 1.71 -3.08
C VAL A 86 -5.49 1.13 -1.67
N GLY A 87 -6.61 1.11 -0.94
CA GLY A 87 -6.73 0.57 0.42
C GLY A 87 -6.22 1.48 1.53
N GLU A 88 -5.88 2.74 1.24
CA GLU A 88 -5.64 3.78 2.26
C GLU A 88 -6.95 4.52 2.60
N SER A 89 -6.89 5.34 3.65
CA SER A 89 -8.05 6.11 4.14
C SER A 89 -8.60 7.05 3.08
N ASP A 90 -9.90 7.27 3.12
CA ASP A 90 -10.59 8.24 2.28
C ASP A 90 -10.04 9.65 2.49
N VAL A 91 -10.06 10.44 1.43
CA VAL A 91 -9.57 11.82 1.43
C VAL A 91 -10.71 12.78 1.11
N SER A 92 -10.82 13.85 1.90
CA SER A 92 -11.82 14.89 1.70
C SER A 92 -11.22 16.12 0.99
N PHE A 93 -12.07 16.83 0.27
CA PHE A 93 -11.79 18.14 -0.30
C PHE A 93 -12.82 19.16 0.18
N THR A 94 -12.46 20.43 0.17
CA THR A 94 -13.35 21.53 0.54
C THR A 94 -14.00 22.11 -0.71
N VAL A 95 -15.30 22.40 -0.62
CA VAL A 95 -16.08 23.10 -1.65
C VAL A 95 -16.42 24.47 -1.11
N ASP A 96 -16.02 25.51 -1.84
CA ASP A 96 -16.32 26.90 -1.50
C ASP A 96 -17.23 27.50 -2.57
N VAL A 97 -18.48 27.79 -2.18
CA VAL A 97 -19.54 28.32 -3.03
C VAL A 97 -19.62 29.85 -2.84
N GLN A 98 -19.53 30.57 -3.92
CA GLN A 98 -19.52 32.04 -3.95
C GLN A 98 -20.84 32.62 -4.44
N PRO A 99 -21.29 33.74 -3.85
CA PRO A 99 -20.69 34.42 -2.71
C PRO A 99 -20.97 33.67 -1.39
N ALA A 100 -20.22 34.00 -0.33
CA ALA A 100 -20.35 33.32 0.97
C ALA A 100 -21.77 33.40 1.59
N ASN A 101 -22.57 34.40 1.20
CA ASN A 101 -23.98 34.58 1.60
C ASN A 101 -24.98 34.03 0.57
N ALA A 102 -24.55 33.24 -0.42
CA ALA A 102 -25.45 32.60 -1.38
C ALA A 102 -26.55 31.80 -0.66
N SER A 103 -27.81 31.96 -1.13
CA SER A 103 -28.97 31.36 -0.48
C SER A 103 -29.02 29.85 -0.61
N ASN A 104 -28.51 29.29 -1.71
CA ASN A 104 -28.47 27.84 -1.92
C ASN A 104 -27.04 27.39 -2.27
N LYS A 105 -26.34 26.82 -1.28
CA LYS A 105 -24.97 26.31 -1.44
C LYS A 105 -24.89 24.80 -1.73
N ASN A 106 -26.01 24.16 -1.99
CA ASN A 106 -26.03 22.75 -2.29
C ASN A 106 -25.26 22.45 -3.58
N PHE A 107 -24.56 21.33 -3.58
CA PHE A 107 -23.82 20.85 -4.74
C PHE A 107 -23.95 19.34 -4.88
N THR A 108 -23.61 18.84 -6.04
CA THR A 108 -23.40 17.42 -6.33
C THR A 108 -21.96 17.21 -6.75
N ALA A 109 -21.40 16.05 -6.40
CA ALA A 109 -20.08 15.61 -6.86
C ALA A 109 -20.21 14.31 -7.64
N THR A 110 -19.55 14.23 -8.80
CA THR A 110 -19.58 13.05 -9.66
C THR A 110 -18.17 12.68 -10.09
N SER A 111 -17.89 11.38 -10.23
CA SER A 111 -16.60 10.89 -10.69
C SER A 111 -16.70 10.45 -12.15
N SER A 112 -15.68 10.79 -12.96
CA SER A 112 -15.54 10.31 -14.34
C SER A 112 -15.19 8.81 -14.40
N ALA A 113 -14.65 8.23 -13.31
CA ALA A 113 -14.24 6.84 -13.22
C ALA A 113 -14.49 6.32 -11.78
N ALA A 114 -15.76 6.05 -11.44
CA ALA A 114 -16.16 5.63 -10.09
C ALA A 114 -15.54 4.29 -9.66
N THR A 115 -15.15 3.43 -10.59
CA THR A 115 -14.40 2.19 -10.30
C THR A 115 -12.95 2.43 -9.89
N THR A 116 -12.37 3.57 -10.26
CA THR A 116 -11.03 4.01 -9.85
C THR A 116 -11.10 4.82 -8.57
N ALA A 117 -11.91 5.87 -8.56
CA ALA A 117 -12.16 6.73 -7.40
C ALA A 117 -13.64 7.10 -7.36
N SER A 118 -14.35 6.66 -6.36
CA SER A 118 -15.74 7.07 -6.08
C SER A 118 -15.77 8.31 -5.21
N VAL A 119 -16.89 9.05 -5.25
CA VAL A 119 -17.09 10.25 -4.43
C VAL A 119 -18.45 10.21 -3.75
N SER A 120 -18.50 10.62 -2.49
CA SER A 120 -19.72 10.82 -1.71
C SER A 120 -19.61 12.15 -0.97
N GLY A 121 -20.49 13.10 -1.32
CA GLY A 121 -20.35 14.47 -0.84
C GLY A 121 -19.02 15.08 -1.24
N SER A 122 -18.15 15.39 -0.28
CA SER A 122 -16.78 15.89 -0.49
C SER A 122 -15.69 14.88 -0.14
N THR A 123 -16.05 13.60 -0.02
CA THR A 123 -15.10 12.53 0.35
C THR A 123 -14.87 11.60 -0.82
N ILE A 124 -13.61 11.27 -1.10
CA ILE A 124 -13.16 10.42 -2.20
C ILE A 124 -12.61 9.12 -1.63
N HIS A 125 -13.07 8.00 -2.20
CA HIS A 125 -12.62 6.64 -1.90
C HIS A 125 -11.85 6.06 -3.08
N ALA A 126 -10.63 5.55 -2.86
CA ALA A 126 -9.76 4.95 -3.88
C ALA A 126 -9.96 3.44 -3.95
N SER A 127 -10.45 2.92 -5.09
CA SER A 127 -10.77 1.49 -5.28
C SER A 127 -9.80 0.76 -6.21
N ALA A 128 -9.29 1.42 -7.26
CA ALA A 128 -8.39 0.82 -8.23
C ALA A 128 -7.37 1.85 -8.75
N PRO A 129 -6.16 1.44 -9.18
CA PRO A 129 -5.18 2.36 -9.72
C PRO A 129 -5.65 2.98 -11.04
N GLY A 130 -5.31 4.26 -11.25
CA GLY A 130 -5.71 5.01 -12.42
C GLY A 130 -5.92 6.49 -12.11
N SER A 131 -6.67 7.18 -12.99
CA SER A 131 -7.01 8.58 -12.83
C SER A 131 -8.51 8.77 -12.92
N ALA A 132 -9.03 9.70 -12.12
CA ALA A 132 -10.42 10.13 -12.16
C ALA A 132 -10.49 11.66 -12.01
N THR A 133 -11.49 12.26 -12.63
CA THR A 133 -11.85 13.67 -12.42
C THR A 133 -13.13 13.71 -11.63
N ILE A 134 -13.09 14.30 -10.45
CA ILE A 134 -14.28 14.59 -9.66
C ILE A 134 -14.81 15.95 -10.09
N THR A 135 -16.03 16.00 -10.56
CA THR A 135 -16.71 17.25 -10.96
C THR A 135 -17.73 17.61 -9.88
N VAL A 136 -17.53 18.77 -9.27
CA VAL A 136 -18.49 19.41 -8.36
C VAL A 136 -19.36 20.35 -9.19
N LYS A 137 -20.69 20.29 -9.01
CA LYS A 137 -21.63 21.16 -9.67
C LYS A 137 -22.63 21.72 -8.65
N THR A 138 -22.79 23.04 -8.59
CA THR A 138 -23.75 23.71 -7.71
C THR A 138 -25.19 23.49 -8.20
N ALA A 139 -26.12 23.39 -7.26
CA ALA A 139 -27.54 23.25 -7.54
C ALA A 139 -28.13 24.54 -8.10
N ASP A 140 -27.67 25.69 -7.60
CA ASP A 140 -28.01 27.00 -8.12
C ASP A 140 -26.92 27.48 -9.09
N GLY A 141 -27.33 28.01 -10.25
CA GLY A 141 -26.43 28.54 -11.29
C GLY A 141 -25.64 27.47 -12.06
N GLY A 142 -25.55 26.21 -11.60
CA GLY A 142 -24.88 25.11 -12.29
C GLY A 142 -23.37 25.30 -12.48
N HIS A 143 -22.72 26.11 -11.64
CA HIS A 143 -21.27 26.34 -11.66
C HIS A 143 -20.50 25.08 -11.36
N THR A 144 -19.35 24.87 -12.00
CA THR A 144 -18.55 23.64 -11.86
C THR A 144 -17.12 23.93 -11.45
N ALA A 145 -16.55 23.01 -10.65
CA ALA A 145 -15.14 22.93 -10.32
C ALA A 145 -14.69 21.46 -10.34
N THR A 146 -13.40 21.19 -10.51
CA THR A 146 -12.89 19.83 -10.65
C THR A 146 -11.73 19.53 -9.71
N VAL A 147 -11.68 18.29 -9.21
CA VAL A 147 -10.53 17.72 -8.50
C VAL A 147 -9.94 16.61 -9.38
N GLN A 148 -8.65 16.72 -9.69
CA GLN A 148 -7.92 15.66 -10.39
C GLN A 148 -7.44 14.63 -9.38
N VAL A 149 -7.85 13.36 -9.53
CA VAL A 149 -7.48 12.28 -8.63
C VAL A 149 -6.58 11.29 -9.35
N THR A 150 -5.43 11.00 -8.75
CA THR A 150 -4.53 9.94 -9.18
C THR A 150 -4.49 8.87 -8.10
N VAL A 151 -4.91 7.66 -8.44
CA VAL A 151 -4.86 6.51 -7.54
C VAL A 151 -3.70 5.61 -7.93
N LYS A 152 -2.84 5.27 -6.96
CA LYS A 152 -1.68 4.40 -7.12
C LYS A 152 -1.91 3.06 -6.42
N GLN A 153 -1.30 2.00 -6.96
CA GLN A 153 -1.24 0.67 -6.34
C GLN A 153 0.17 0.47 -5.79
N LYS A 154 0.28 0.21 -4.49
CA LYS A 154 1.57 -0.12 -3.85
C LYS A 154 2.02 -1.54 -4.18
N VAL A 155 3.32 -1.77 -4.07
CA VAL A 155 3.88 -3.12 -4.00
C VAL A 155 3.48 -3.76 -2.66
N GLY A 156 2.83 -4.90 -2.71
CA GLY A 156 2.43 -5.65 -1.52
C GLY A 156 3.51 -6.64 -1.09
N GLU A 157 4.06 -7.37 -2.07
CA GLU A 157 5.05 -8.43 -1.83
C GLU A 157 6.10 -8.46 -2.93
N ILE A 158 7.33 -8.82 -2.56
CA ILE A 158 8.42 -9.15 -3.47
C ILE A 158 8.82 -10.59 -3.18
N SER A 159 8.83 -11.45 -4.21
CA SER A 159 9.36 -12.81 -4.14
C SER A 159 10.68 -12.88 -4.88
N LEU A 160 11.72 -13.45 -4.26
CA LEU A 160 13.04 -13.62 -4.85
C LEU A 160 13.30 -15.06 -5.22
N SER A 161 13.99 -15.27 -6.35
CA SER A 161 14.55 -16.54 -6.74
C SER A 161 15.98 -16.32 -7.28
N ALA A 162 16.84 -17.31 -7.08
CA ALA A 162 18.21 -17.30 -7.62
C ALA A 162 18.46 -18.60 -8.40
N GLY A 163 19.23 -18.50 -9.48
CA GLY A 163 19.63 -19.67 -10.27
C GLY A 163 20.48 -20.65 -9.45
N LYS A 164 21.36 -20.09 -8.60
CA LYS A 164 22.17 -20.84 -7.62
C LYS A 164 22.25 -20.03 -6.32
N THR A 165 22.16 -20.71 -5.17
CA THR A 165 22.34 -20.12 -3.84
C THR A 165 23.70 -20.46 -3.21
N THR A 166 24.43 -21.43 -3.82
CA THR A 166 25.82 -21.74 -3.47
C THR A 166 26.67 -21.50 -4.69
N LEU A 167 27.70 -20.68 -4.56
CA LEU A 167 28.63 -20.24 -5.59
C LEU A 167 30.06 -20.51 -5.14
N LYS A 168 30.97 -20.61 -6.09
CA LYS A 168 32.41 -20.52 -5.83
C LYS A 168 32.87 -19.09 -6.11
N VAL A 169 33.98 -18.70 -5.50
CA VAL A 169 34.60 -17.39 -5.78
C VAL A 169 34.85 -17.27 -7.31
N GLY A 170 34.43 -16.13 -7.88
CA GLY A 170 34.47 -15.86 -9.32
C GLY A 170 33.24 -16.33 -10.11
N GLU A 171 32.34 -17.11 -9.52
CA GLU A 171 31.08 -17.49 -10.18
C GLU A 171 30.02 -16.36 -10.06
N SER A 172 29.08 -16.35 -11.01
CA SER A 172 27.95 -15.44 -11.00
C SER A 172 26.61 -16.19 -10.99
N THR A 173 25.59 -15.55 -10.47
CA THR A 173 24.19 -15.98 -10.54
C THR A 173 23.30 -14.79 -10.75
N LYS A 174 22.04 -15.02 -11.15
CA LYS A 174 21.05 -13.98 -11.26
C LYS A 174 19.98 -14.18 -10.19
N VAL A 175 19.73 -13.14 -9.41
CA VAL A 175 18.58 -13.01 -8.52
C VAL A 175 17.47 -12.31 -9.30
N THR A 176 16.33 -12.97 -9.42
CA THR A 176 15.13 -12.42 -10.06
C THR A 176 14.09 -12.11 -9.00
N ALA A 177 13.40 -10.98 -9.18
CA ALA A 177 12.33 -10.55 -8.29
C ALA A 177 10.99 -10.53 -9.02
N SER A 178 9.97 -11.10 -8.40
CA SER A 178 8.58 -11.00 -8.82
C SER A 178 7.83 -10.10 -7.85
N ILE A 179 6.97 -9.23 -8.38
CA ILE A 179 6.21 -8.24 -7.62
C ILE A 179 4.73 -8.60 -7.64
N SER A 180 4.10 -8.52 -6.49
CA SER A 180 2.66 -8.66 -6.34
C SER A 180 2.09 -7.41 -5.62
N PRO A 181 0.93 -6.89 -6.05
CA PRO A 181 0.16 -7.29 -7.22
C PRO A 181 0.81 -6.81 -8.53
N GLU A 182 0.50 -7.50 -9.65
CA GLU A 182 1.05 -7.15 -10.99
C GLU A 182 0.69 -5.73 -11.44
N ASN A 183 -0.40 -5.16 -10.96
CA ASN A 183 -0.85 -3.80 -11.26
C ASN A 183 -0.23 -2.74 -10.35
N ALA A 184 0.83 -3.06 -9.59
CA ALA A 184 1.59 -2.06 -8.84
C ALA A 184 2.05 -0.93 -9.76
N THR A 185 1.86 0.32 -9.33
CA THR A 185 2.09 1.52 -10.16
C THR A 185 3.57 1.75 -10.42
N ASP A 186 4.41 1.55 -9.40
CA ASP A 186 5.87 1.57 -9.51
C ASP A 186 6.40 0.19 -9.17
N LYS A 187 6.97 -0.49 -10.16
CA LYS A 187 7.59 -1.82 -10.04
C LYS A 187 9.11 -1.75 -9.91
N GLY A 188 9.65 -0.56 -9.73
CA GLY A 188 11.09 -0.37 -9.55
C GLY A 188 11.60 -1.08 -8.31
N ILE A 189 12.76 -1.75 -8.44
CA ILE A 189 13.45 -2.47 -7.36
C ILE A 189 14.86 -1.94 -7.21
N THR A 190 15.35 -1.92 -5.99
CA THR A 190 16.75 -1.71 -5.66
C THR A 190 17.29 -2.97 -5.00
N PHE A 191 18.41 -3.50 -5.51
CA PHE A 191 19.13 -4.60 -4.90
C PHE A 191 20.30 -4.09 -4.06
N THR A 192 20.53 -4.74 -2.91
CA THR A 192 21.66 -4.47 -2.02
C THR A 192 22.24 -5.78 -1.50
N SER A 193 23.55 -5.80 -1.25
CA SER A 193 24.24 -6.92 -0.60
C SER A 193 24.65 -6.55 0.83
N SER A 194 24.46 -7.46 1.77
CA SER A 194 24.91 -7.29 3.16
C SER A 194 26.42 -7.36 3.32
N ALA A 195 27.12 -7.98 2.36
CA ALA A 195 28.57 -8.21 2.38
C ALA A 195 29.13 -8.15 0.95
N ALA A 196 29.45 -6.95 0.47
CA ALA A 196 29.97 -6.74 -0.88
C ALA A 196 31.36 -7.39 -1.09
N THR A 197 32.13 -7.67 -0.04
CA THR A 197 33.37 -8.43 -0.08
C THR A 197 33.15 -9.92 -0.34
N VAL A 198 31.94 -10.44 -0.08
CA VAL A 198 31.56 -11.84 -0.34
C VAL A 198 30.82 -11.96 -1.67
N ALA A 199 29.84 -11.10 -1.90
CA ALA A 199 29.07 -11.05 -3.15
C ALA A 199 28.58 -9.64 -3.43
N THR A 200 28.80 -9.15 -4.64
CA THR A 200 28.24 -7.89 -5.14
C THR A 200 26.96 -8.16 -5.93
N VAL A 201 26.07 -7.18 -6.02
CA VAL A 201 24.87 -7.24 -6.84
C VAL A 201 24.71 -5.93 -7.62
N ASP A 202 24.33 -6.02 -8.89
CA ASP A 202 24.01 -4.86 -9.71
C ASP A 202 22.51 -4.51 -9.70
N ALA A 203 22.13 -3.44 -10.40
CA ALA A 203 20.75 -2.97 -10.49
C ALA A 203 19.81 -3.98 -11.18
N ASP A 204 20.35 -4.87 -12.01
CA ASP A 204 19.60 -5.88 -12.75
C ASP A 204 19.47 -7.21 -11.99
N GLY A 205 20.06 -7.29 -10.78
CA GLY A 205 20.08 -8.48 -9.94
C GLY A 205 21.15 -9.52 -10.33
N ASN A 206 22.15 -9.14 -11.15
CA ASN A 206 23.28 -10.02 -11.40
C ASN A 206 24.22 -9.97 -10.18
N VAL A 207 24.52 -11.14 -9.64
CA VAL A 207 25.37 -11.30 -8.46
C VAL A 207 26.71 -11.91 -8.90
N MET A 208 27.81 -11.32 -8.42
CA MET A 208 29.17 -11.82 -8.56
C MET A 208 29.72 -12.24 -7.20
N ALA A 209 30.18 -13.46 -7.08
CA ALA A 209 30.86 -13.97 -5.89
C ALA A 209 32.30 -13.48 -5.86
N THR A 210 32.68 -12.66 -4.87
CA THR A 210 33.98 -12.00 -4.77
C THR A 210 34.89 -12.60 -3.69
N GLY A 211 34.32 -13.22 -2.65
CA GLY A 211 35.08 -13.84 -1.57
C GLY A 211 34.24 -14.89 -0.85
N ALA A 212 34.89 -15.81 -0.13
CA ALA A 212 34.25 -16.87 0.62
C ALA A 212 33.43 -16.31 1.81
N GLY A 213 32.28 -16.92 2.10
CA GLY A 213 31.41 -16.51 3.19
C GLY A 213 29.93 -16.59 2.85
N SER A 214 29.11 -15.78 3.54
CA SER A 214 27.68 -15.65 3.28
C SER A 214 27.33 -14.20 3.04
N ALA A 215 26.52 -13.93 2.03
CA ALA A 215 25.95 -12.63 1.75
C ALA A 215 24.42 -12.73 1.57
N THR A 216 23.69 -11.78 2.12
CA THR A 216 22.23 -11.65 1.94
C THR A 216 21.99 -10.56 0.90
N ILE A 217 21.34 -10.94 -0.20
CA ILE A 217 20.87 -10.01 -1.22
C ILE A 217 19.45 -9.61 -0.87
N THR A 218 19.22 -8.31 -0.71
CA THR A 218 17.90 -7.74 -0.39
C THR A 218 17.39 -6.93 -1.57
N ALA A 219 16.15 -7.18 -1.96
CA ALA A 219 15.43 -6.38 -2.93
C ALA A 219 14.39 -5.51 -2.20
N THR A 220 14.35 -4.21 -2.51
CA THR A 220 13.42 -3.24 -1.90
C THR A 220 12.68 -2.51 -3.00
N ALA A 221 11.35 -2.37 -2.87
CA ALA A 221 10.53 -1.60 -3.79
C ALA A 221 10.84 -0.10 -3.72
N LYS A 222 10.82 0.57 -4.89
CA LYS A 222 11.06 2.01 -5.01
C LYS A 222 9.82 2.86 -4.77
N ASP A 223 8.65 2.25 -4.61
CA ASP A 223 7.37 2.96 -4.38
C ASP A 223 7.29 3.71 -3.04
N GLY A 224 8.28 3.55 -2.16
CA GLY A 224 8.35 4.20 -0.84
C GLY A 224 7.42 3.59 0.21
N LYS A 225 6.79 2.44 -0.07
CA LYS A 225 5.86 1.77 0.86
C LYS A 225 6.51 0.63 1.66
N GLY A 226 7.81 0.35 1.42
CA GLY A 226 8.65 -0.47 2.27
C GLY A 226 8.59 -1.97 2.01
N ALA A 227 7.95 -2.43 0.92
CA ALA A 227 8.00 -3.84 0.54
C ALA A 227 9.43 -4.26 0.23
N SER A 228 9.90 -5.34 0.85
CA SER A 228 11.24 -5.89 0.65
C SER A 228 11.25 -7.40 0.84
N SER A 229 12.26 -8.05 0.24
CA SER A 229 12.51 -9.48 0.38
C SER A 229 14.00 -9.75 0.30
N SER A 230 14.47 -10.87 0.86
CA SER A 230 15.90 -11.19 0.86
C SER A 230 16.15 -12.67 0.59
N ILE A 231 17.33 -12.96 0.02
CA ILE A 231 17.83 -14.30 -0.23
C ILE A 231 19.29 -14.38 0.20
N THR A 232 19.67 -15.46 0.89
CA THR A 232 21.04 -15.66 1.34
C THR A 232 21.79 -16.54 0.35
N LEU A 233 23.00 -16.10 -0.02
CA LEU A 233 23.93 -16.81 -0.88
C LEU A 233 25.14 -17.24 -0.06
N LYS A 234 25.61 -18.46 -0.30
CA LYS A 234 26.85 -19.00 0.25
C LYS A 234 27.92 -19.00 -0.82
N VAL A 235 29.07 -18.45 -0.52
CA VAL A 235 30.23 -18.48 -1.40
C VAL A 235 31.31 -19.37 -0.78
N GLU A 236 31.78 -20.33 -1.55
CA GLU A 236 32.82 -21.29 -1.15
C GLU A 236 34.11 -20.97 -1.87
N GLU A 237 35.23 -21.17 -1.19
CA GLU A 237 36.53 -21.07 -1.79
C GLU A 237 36.75 -22.18 -2.81
N MET A 238 37.53 -21.88 -3.84
CA MET A 238 38.03 -22.91 -4.74
C MET A 238 39.33 -23.49 -4.18
N ALA A 239 39.44 -24.82 -4.15
CA ALA A 239 40.72 -25.46 -3.86
C ALA A 239 41.71 -25.12 -4.98
N ALA A 240 42.80 -24.48 -4.62
CA ALA A 240 43.88 -24.12 -5.58
C ALA A 240 44.71 -25.33 -6.04
N GLY A 241 44.68 -26.42 -5.29
CA GLY A 241 45.35 -27.64 -5.60
C GLY A 241 45.28 -28.67 -4.47
N VAL A 242 45.70 -29.86 -4.77
CA VAL A 242 45.87 -30.94 -3.78
C VAL A 242 47.35 -31.35 -3.80
N THR A 243 47.97 -31.28 -2.63
CA THR A 243 49.32 -31.83 -2.43
C THR A 243 49.24 -33.19 -1.77
N LEU A 244 50.01 -34.12 -2.24
CA LEU A 244 50.17 -35.44 -1.67
C LEU A 244 51.54 -35.53 -0.97
N GLU A 245 51.51 -36.01 0.26
CA GLU A 245 52.75 -36.28 1.02
C GLU A 245 52.79 -37.75 1.45
N PRO A 246 53.91 -38.43 1.21
CA PRO A 246 55.07 -37.95 0.45
C PRO A 246 54.80 -37.90 -1.07
N ASN A 247 55.42 -36.96 -1.78
CA ASN A 247 55.24 -36.74 -3.22
C ASN A 247 55.94 -37.81 -4.11
N SER A 248 56.71 -38.69 -3.48
CA SER A 248 57.34 -39.86 -4.13
C SER A 248 57.47 -41.02 -3.11
N LEU A 249 57.26 -42.24 -3.55
CA LEU A 249 57.31 -43.45 -2.76
C LEU A 249 58.15 -44.52 -3.48
N ASN A 250 59.09 -45.10 -2.76
CA ASN A 250 59.81 -46.29 -3.17
C ASN A 250 59.35 -47.46 -2.28
N LEU A 251 58.46 -48.32 -2.78
CA LEU A 251 58.00 -49.47 -2.10
C LEU A 251 58.58 -50.73 -2.63
N LYS A 252 58.98 -51.65 -1.75
CA LYS A 252 59.36 -53.04 -2.12
C LYS A 252 58.06 -53.83 -2.27
N GLU A 253 58.15 -54.98 -2.86
CA GLU A 253 57.09 -55.94 -2.99
C GLU A 253 56.44 -56.22 -1.57
N ASN A 254 55.11 -56.12 -1.45
CA ASN A 254 54.35 -56.30 -0.23
C ASN A 254 54.54 -55.20 0.85
N GLU A 255 55.20 -54.07 0.55
CA GLU A 255 55.20 -52.89 1.42
C GLU A 255 53.96 -52.00 1.13
N THR A 256 53.44 -51.39 2.16
CA THR A 256 52.36 -50.42 2.08
C THR A 256 52.82 -49.07 2.67
N ALA A 257 52.38 -47.98 2.08
CA ALA A 257 52.61 -46.65 2.64
C ALA A 257 51.31 -45.87 2.68
N GLN A 258 51.21 -44.94 3.62
CA GLN A 258 50.11 -44.05 3.75
C GLN A 258 50.41 -42.71 3.07
N LEU A 259 49.49 -42.26 2.23
CA LEU A 259 49.55 -40.92 1.63
C LEU A 259 48.60 -40.00 2.38
N SER A 260 49.08 -38.80 2.67
CA SER A 260 48.26 -37.70 3.17
C SER A 260 47.97 -36.75 2.02
N ALA A 261 46.66 -36.37 1.88
CA ALA A 261 46.23 -35.37 0.92
C ALA A 261 45.84 -34.10 1.66
N SER A 262 46.38 -32.95 1.28
CA SER A 262 45.99 -31.65 1.76
C SER A 262 45.53 -30.76 0.60
N ALA A 263 44.39 -30.07 0.78
CA ALA A 263 43.91 -29.06 -0.18
C ALA A 263 44.47 -27.69 0.19
N ALA A 264 45.11 -27.04 -0.77
CA ALA A 264 45.47 -25.65 -0.65
C ALA A 264 44.28 -24.79 -1.16
N TYR A 265 43.89 -23.78 -0.40
CA TYR A 265 42.92 -22.80 -0.81
C TYR A 265 43.66 -21.54 -1.24
N HIS A 266 43.16 -20.84 -2.27
CA HIS A 266 43.73 -19.59 -2.73
C HIS A 266 43.31 -18.48 -1.81
N CYS A 267 44.14 -18.11 -0.81
CA CYS A 267 44.02 -16.81 -0.13
C CYS A 267 44.71 -15.78 -1.02
N GLU A 268 43.97 -14.94 -1.70
CA GLU A 268 44.58 -13.71 -2.25
C GLU A 268 45.08 -12.86 -1.06
N PRO A 269 46.40 -12.47 -1.06
CA PRO A 269 46.86 -11.54 -0.03
C PRO A 269 46.13 -10.23 -0.22
N GLU A 270 45.53 -9.74 0.88
CA GLU A 270 44.96 -8.39 0.92
C GLU A 270 45.99 -7.43 0.31
N HIS A 271 45.55 -6.62 -0.65
CA HIS A 271 46.32 -5.52 -1.20
C HIS A 271 46.78 -4.63 -0.06
N GLN A 272 48.02 -4.84 0.40
CA GLN A 272 48.71 -3.87 1.25
C GLN A 272 48.93 -2.61 0.43
N VAL A 273 48.06 -1.62 0.60
CA VAL A 273 48.31 -0.27 0.12
C VAL A 273 49.33 0.35 1.04
N PHE A 274 50.60 0.33 0.62
CA PHE A 274 51.63 1.16 1.23
C PHE A 274 51.38 2.62 0.82
N PHE A 275 51.09 3.48 1.77
CA PHE A 275 51.16 4.92 1.64
C PHE A 275 52.61 5.42 1.71
#